data_5c82c448f878d03cd2dcb0bc20a07893
#
_entry.id   5c82c448f878d03cd2dcb0bc20a07893
#
_cell.length_a   1.000
_cell.length_b   1.000
_cell.length_c   1.000
_cell.angle_alpha   90.00
_cell.angle_beta   90.00
_cell.angle_gamma   90.00
#
_symmetry.space_group_name_H-M   'P 1'
#
loop_
_entity.id
_entity.type
_entity.pdbx_description
1 polymer ?
#
loop_
_entity_poly.entity_id
_entity_poly.type
_entity_poly.pdbx_seq_one_letter_code
_entity_poly.pdbx_strand_id
1 'polypeptide(L)'
;MTQEELQIGSEYFAFESGLYETMRTMNYKLVFLEPHLERLFSTAQKINLKIHHSLEEITEMLEKVINNFPDPNQRIRILSVPNKFIIYTSHLNLNPLIYNGVNALTVEAKRDTPEVKTTNYHVCLSALNKAIEANSFDAILCDKEGNIYEGSKSNIFWVKEGRLTTREKDVLPGTTRRTIIEKSQISVHYGIL
;
A
#
# COMPACT_ATOMS: atom_id res chain seq x y z
N MET A 1 -12.93 -18.26 6.26
CA MET A 1 -12.97 -16.83 5.92
C MET A 1 -13.16 -16.69 4.42
N THR A 2 -14.11 -15.90 4.00
CA THR A 2 -14.36 -15.63 2.58
C THR A 2 -13.43 -14.51 2.06
N GLN A 3 -13.30 -14.39 0.73
CA GLN A 3 -12.55 -13.26 0.15
C GLN A 3 -13.19 -11.90 0.47
N GLU A 4 -14.50 -11.85 0.66
CA GLU A 4 -15.24 -10.63 0.99
C GLU A 4 -14.92 -10.14 2.40
N GLU A 5 -14.80 -11.05 3.38
CA GLU A 5 -14.40 -10.73 4.74
C GLU A 5 -12.99 -10.12 4.85
N LEU A 6 -12.13 -10.40 3.87
CA LEU A 6 -10.73 -9.94 3.82
C LEU A 6 -10.52 -8.72 2.90
N GLN A 7 -11.58 -8.12 2.35
CA GLN A 7 -11.48 -6.92 1.55
C GLN A 7 -11.30 -5.66 2.41
N ILE A 8 -10.64 -4.66 1.85
CA ILE A 8 -10.59 -3.32 2.44
C ILE A 8 -12.02 -2.79 2.60
N GLY A 9 -12.36 -2.33 3.80
CA GLY A 9 -13.73 -1.93 4.15
C GLY A 9 -14.55 -3.01 4.85
N SER A 10 -14.06 -4.26 4.94
CA SER A 10 -14.66 -5.30 5.76
C SER A 10 -14.42 -5.05 7.27
N GLU A 11 -15.07 -5.85 8.13
CA GLU A 11 -14.89 -5.77 9.59
C GLU A 11 -13.43 -5.91 10.04
N TYR A 12 -12.60 -6.68 9.32
CA TYR A 12 -11.17 -6.83 9.62
C TYR A 12 -10.36 -5.57 9.31
N PHE A 13 -10.87 -4.68 8.47
CA PHE A 13 -10.30 -3.36 8.20
C PHE A 13 -10.97 -2.24 9.01
N ALA A 14 -11.91 -2.57 9.89
CA ALA A 14 -12.51 -1.62 10.83
C ALA A 14 -11.71 -1.52 12.14
N PHE A 15 -10.68 -2.34 12.35
CA PHE A 15 -9.84 -2.28 13.53
C PHE A 15 -8.91 -1.06 13.48
N GLU A 16 -9.03 -0.16 14.42
CA GLU A 16 -8.17 1.04 14.51
C GLU A 16 -6.69 0.70 14.70
N SER A 17 -6.39 -0.41 15.39
CA SER A 17 -5.04 -0.85 15.70
C SER A 17 -4.52 -1.98 14.81
N GLY A 18 -5.15 -2.25 13.67
CA GLY A 18 -4.69 -3.26 12.73
C GLY A 18 -3.69 -2.73 11.72
N LEU A 19 -2.88 -3.62 11.17
CA LEU A 19 -1.92 -3.35 10.10
C LEU A 19 -2.14 -4.28 8.92
N TYR A 20 -1.80 -3.81 7.74
CA TYR A 20 -1.77 -4.68 6.57
C TYR A 20 -0.59 -4.39 5.66
N GLU A 21 -0.12 -5.43 4.97
CA GLU A 21 0.81 -5.34 3.87
C GLU A 21 0.20 -5.90 2.59
N THR A 22 0.62 -5.36 1.47
CA THR A 22 0.23 -5.88 0.15
C THR A 22 1.48 -5.92 -0.72
N MET A 23 1.80 -7.11 -1.20
CA MET A 23 2.93 -7.36 -2.09
C MET A 23 2.50 -8.26 -3.24
N ARG A 24 3.38 -8.51 -4.18
CA ARG A 24 3.12 -9.39 -5.31
C ARG A 24 4.20 -10.45 -5.43
N THR A 25 3.88 -11.52 -6.14
CA THR A 25 4.91 -12.43 -6.65
C THR A 25 5.20 -12.17 -8.13
N MET A 26 6.38 -12.58 -8.56
CA MET A 26 6.77 -12.81 -9.95
C MET A 26 7.38 -14.21 -10.02
N ASN A 27 6.78 -15.11 -10.81
CA ASN A 27 7.20 -16.50 -10.90
C ASN A 27 7.36 -17.16 -9.52
N TYR A 28 6.34 -17.05 -8.67
CA TYR A 28 6.29 -17.52 -7.28
C TYR A 28 7.27 -16.86 -6.31
N LYS A 29 8.10 -15.90 -6.75
CA LYS A 29 9.03 -15.17 -5.88
C LYS A 29 8.44 -13.85 -5.41
N LEU A 30 8.49 -13.60 -4.11
CA LEU A 30 8.05 -12.35 -3.51
C LEU A 30 8.90 -11.17 -3.98
N VAL A 31 8.22 -10.09 -4.34
CA VAL A 31 8.85 -8.84 -4.74
C VAL A 31 8.94 -7.93 -3.52
N PHE A 32 10.14 -7.48 -3.17
CA PHE A 32 10.42 -6.58 -2.04
C PHE A 32 10.00 -7.14 -0.67
N LEU A 33 10.22 -8.44 -0.41
CA LEU A 33 9.83 -9.09 0.84
C LEU A 33 10.38 -8.34 2.06
N GLU A 34 11.71 -8.15 2.14
CA GLU A 34 12.38 -7.52 3.27
C GLU A 34 11.85 -6.10 3.55
N PRO A 35 11.74 -5.18 2.58
CA PRO A 35 11.14 -3.87 2.81
C PRO A 35 9.70 -3.90 3.32
N HIS A 36 8.90 -4.89 2.90
CA HIS A 36 7.53 -5.05 3.40
C HIS A 36 7.51 -5.53 4.86
N LEU A 37 8.33 -6.50 5.22
CA LEU A 37 8.41 -7.00 6.59
C LEU A 37 9.03 -5.96 7.54
N GLU A 38 10.09 -5.26 7.13
CA GLU A 38 10.65 -4.14 7.89
C GLU A 38 9.57 -3.08 8.21
N ARG A 39 8.75 -2.71 7.23
CA ARG A 39 7.66 -1.75 7.45
C ARG A 39 6.57 -2.32 8.36
N LEU A 40 6.20 -3.58 8.18
CA LEU A 40 5.22 -4.24 9.05
C LEU A 40 5.64 -4.19 10.52
N PHE A 41 6.87 -4.61 10.83
CA PHE A 41 7.38 -4.63 12.21
C PHE A 41 7.59 -3.22 12.77
N SER A 42 8.19 -2.31 11.99
CA SER A 42 8.39 -0.93 12.44
C SER A 42 7.06 -0.19 12.68
N THR A 43 6.06 -0.47 11.86
CA THR A 43 4.72 0.08 12.05
C THR A 43 4.03 -0.53 13.27
N ALA A 44 4.18 -1.84 13.49
CA ALA A 44 3.64 -2.53 14.66
C ALA A 44 4.17 -1.92 15.97
N GLN A 45 5.48 -1.61 16.02
CA GLN A 45 6.08 -0.91 17.17
C GLN A 45 5.47 0.48 17.39
N LYS A 46 5.25 1.26 16.33
CA LYS A 46 4.68 2.62 16.40
C LYS A 46 3.28 2.65 16.99
N ILE A 47 2.47 1.62 16.72
CA ILE A 47 1.07 1.54 17.21
C ILE A 47 0.90 0.57 18.39
N ASN A 48 2.00 0.08 18.98
CA ASN A 48 1.99 -0.89 20.08
C ASN A 48 1.19 -2.18 19.77
N LEU A 49 1.16 -2.60 18.50
CA LEU A 49 0.57 -3.87 18.09
C LEU A 49 1.61 -5.00 18.19
N LYS A 50 1.33 -6.01 19.00
CA LYS A 50 2.24 -7.15 19.13
C LYS A 50 2.04 -8.14 17.98
N ILE A 51 3.10 -8.39 17.22
CA ILE A 51 3.18 -9.49 16.26
C ILE A 51 3.87 -10.66 16.97
N HIS A 52 3.19 -11.81 17.06
CA HIS A 52 3.67 -12.99 17.81
C HIS A 52 4.52 -13.94 16.96
N HIS A 53 4.74 -13.61 15.70
CA HIS A 53 5.51 -14.43 14.77
C HIS A 53 6.86 -13.78 14.49
N SER A 54 7.90 -14.61 14.37
CA SER A 54 9.21 -14.16 13.91
C SER A 54 9.21 -13.90 12.42
N LEU A 55 10.27 -13.26 11.93
CA LEU A 55 10.47 -13.00 10.50
C LEU A 55 10.55 -14.31 9.72
N GLU A 56 11.24 -15.30 10.27
CA GLU A 56 11.40 -16.63 9.68
C GLU A 56 10.05 -17.35 9.58
N GLU A 57 9.26 -17.34 10.66
CA GLU A 57 7.92 -17.97 10.67
C GLU A 57 6.98 -17.31 9.65
N ILE A 58 7.00 -15.98 9.54
CA ILE A 58 6.20 -15.26 8.55
C ILE A 58 6.64 -15.62 7.12
N THR A 59 7.94 -15.74 6.89
CA THR A 59 8.49 -16.11 5.58
C THR A 59 8.06 -17.52 5.20
N GLU A 60 8.16 -18.50 6.11
CA GLU A 60 7.66 -19.86 5.88
C GLU A 60 6.16 -19.92 5.61
N MET A 61 5.36 -19.14 6.34
CA MET A 61 3.92 -19.06 6.08
C MET A 61 3.62 -18.46 4.71
N LEU A 62 4.36 -17.43 4.29
CA LEU A 62 4.23 -16.84 2.96
C LEU A 62 4.55 -17.84 1.86
N GLU A 63 5.64 -18.58 1.98
CA GLU A 63 6.02 -19.62 1.03
C GLU A 63 4.95 -20.72 0.90
N LYS A 64 4.40 -21.18 2.03
CA LYS A 64 3.31 -22.16 2.03
C LYS A 64 2.07 -21.63 1.30
N VAL A 65 1.67 -20.39 1.54
CA VAL A 65 0.50 -19.78 0.88
C VAL A 65 0.74 -19.63 -0.63
N ILE A 66 1.94 -19.18 -1.02
CA ILE A 66 2.31 -18.98 -2.42
C ILE A 66 2.32 -20.29 -3.19
N ASN A 67 2.96 -21.32 -2.64
CA ASN A 67 3.12 -22.62 -3.29
C ASN A 67 1.79 -23.40 -3.41
N ASN A 68 0.82 -23.11 -2.57
CA ASN A 68 -0.52 -23.72 -2.63
C ASN A 68 -1.50 -23.02 -3.57
N PHE A 69 -1.08 -21.93 -4.23
CA PHE A 69 -1.93 -21.19 -5.17
C PHE A 69 -1.40 -21.37 -6.61
N PRO A 70 -2.26 -21.68 -7.60
CA PRO A 70 -1.80 -22.13 -8.91
C PRO A 70 -1.25 -21.03 -9.83
N ASP A 71 -1.33 -19.75 -9.44
CA ASP A 71 -0.87 -18.64 -10.26
C ASP A 71 0.55 -18.20 -9.85
N PRO A 72 1.53 -18.13 -10.76
CA PRO A 72 2.88 -17.68 -10.44
C PRO A 72 2.96 -16.17 -10.10
N ASN A 73 1.96 -15.40 -10.53
CA ASN A 73 1.89 -13.95 -10.29
C ASN A 73 0.69 -13.62 -9.41
N GLN A 74 0.93 -13.57 -8.13
CA GLN A 74 -0.09 -13.44 -7.10
C GLN A 74 -0.07 -12.06 -6.45
N ARG A 75 -1.20 -11.64 -5.92
CA ARG A 75 -1.31 -10.58 -4.94
C ARG A 75 -1.36 -11.21 -3.55
N ILE A 76 -0.36 -10.93 -2.74
CA ILE A 76 -0.25 -11.42 -1.37
C ILE A 76 -0.65 -10.32 -0.40
N ARG A 77 -1.41 -10.66 0.62
CA ARG A 77 -1.72 -9.77 1.74
C ARG A 77 -1.37 -10.42 3.07
N ILE A 78 -0.80 -9.59 3.94
CA ILE A 78 -0.67 -9.85 5.38
C ILE A 78 -1.63 -8.89 6.07
N LEU A 79 -2.42 -9.41 6.99
CA LEU A 79 -3.29 -8.64 7.86
C LEU A 79 -2.97 -9.03 9.30
N SER A 80 -2.56 -8.07 10.11
CA SER A 80 -2.29 -8.23 11.53
C SER A 80 -3.25 -7.33 12.31
N VAL A 81 -4.17 -7.95 13.02
CA VAL A 81 -5.13 -7.29 13.92
C VAL A 81 -5.00 -7.87 15.31
N PRO A 82 -5.56 -7.28 16.36
CA PRO A 82 -5.49 -7.85 17.69
C PRO A 82 -5.90 -9.32 17.69
N ASN A 83 -5.01 -10.19 18.21
CA ASN A 83 -5.19 -11.64 18.34
C ASN A 83 -5.32 -12.44 17.02
N LYS A 84 -5.11 -11.83 15.85
CA LYS A 84 -5.13 -12.55 14.57
C LYS A 84 -4.02 -12.08 13.65
N PHE A 85 -3.36 -13.06 13.00
CA PHE A 85 -2.40 -12.82 11.93
C PHE A 85 -2.82 -13.66 10.73
N ILE A 86 -3.09 -13.02 9.61
CA ILE A 86 -3.70 -13.66 8.44
C ILE A 86 -2.82 -13.38 7.24
N ILE A 87 -2.47 -14.44 6.51
CA ILE A 87 -1.82 -14.35 5.20
C ILE A 87 -2.75 -14.98 4.18
N TYR A 88 -2.99 -14.26 3.09
CA TYR A 88 -3.80 -14.78 1.99
C TYR A 88 -3.33 -14.29 0.64
N THR A 89 -3.70 -15.03 -0.39
CA THR A 89 -3.35 -14.74 -1.77
C THR A 89 -4.58 -14.66 -2.66
N SER A 90 -4.44 -13.98 -3.77
CA SER A 90 -5.43 -13.90 -4.85
C SER A 90 -4.74 -13.69 -6.19
N HIS A 91 -5.46 -13.89 -7.29
CA HIS A 91 -4.98 -13.53 -8.60
C HIS A 91 -4.57 -12.05 -8.67
N LEU A 92 -3.46 -11.79 -9.33
CA LEU A 92 -2.98 -10.45 -9.59
C LEU A 92 -3.53 -9.95 -10.93
N ASN A 93 -4.62 -9.20 -10.88
CA ASN A 93 -5.18 -8.58 -12.07
C ASN A 93 -4.48 -7.25 -12.33
N LEU A 94 -3.61 -7.22 -13.36
CA LEU A 94 -3.00 -5.99 -13.85
C LEU A 94 -3.72 -5.58 -15.13
N ASN A 95 -4.34 -4.40 -15.11
CA ASN A 95 -4.89 -3.83 -16.33
C ASN A 95 -3.77 -3.11 -17.10
N PRO A 96 -3.31 -3.61 -18.26
CA PRO A 96 -2.22 -2.99 -19.00
C PRO A 96 -2.56 -1.59 -19.51
N LEU A 97 -3.84 -1.23 -19.62
CA LEU A 97 -4.27 0.10 -20.06
C LEU A 97 -3.83 1.23 -19.11
N ILE A 98 -3.49 0.90 -17.86
CA ILE A 98 -2.97 1.90 -16.90
C ILE A 98 -1.65 2.53 -17.39
N TYR A 99 -0.88 1.82 -18.21
CA TYR A 99 0.37 2.35 -18.77
C TYR A 99 0.16 3.41 -19.86
N ASN A 100 -1.06 3.54 -20.38
CA ASN A 100 -1.43 4.61 -21.33
C ASN A 100 -1.88 5.90 -20.61
N GLY A 101 -1.80 5.91 -19.29
CA GLY A 101 -2.34 6.98 -18.45
C GLY A 101 -3.76 6.69 -17.97
N VAL A 102 -4.10 7.24 -16.83
CA VAL A 102 -5.41 7.11 -16.19
C VAL A 102 -5.88 8.45 -15.66
N ASN A 103 -7.19 8.64 -15.58
CA ASN A 103 -7.76 9.79 -14.90
C ASN A 103 -7.66 9.59 -13.38
N ALA A 104 -7.35 10.65 -12.66
CA ALA A 104 -7.38 10.70 -11.21
C ALA A 104 -8.16 11.93 -10.76
N LEU A 105 -8.87 11.80 -9.65
CA LEU A 105 -9.61 12.89 -9.04
C LEU A 105 -8.84 13.45 -7.84
N THR A 106 -8.61 14.75 -7.78
CA THR A 106 -8.10 15.40 -6.56
C THR A 106 -9.22 15.48 -5.53
N VAL A 107 -8.93 15.07 -4.29
CA VAL A 107 -9.88 15.07 -3.18
C VAL A 107 -9.23 15.72 -1.97
N GLU A 108 -9.89 16.74 -1.42
CA GLU A 108 -9.45 17.32 -0.15
C GLU A 108 -9.63 16.29 0.97
N ALA A 109 -8.53 15.69 1.35
CA ALA A 109 -8.44 14.70 2.41
C ALA A 109 -6.99 14.53 2.87
N LYS A 110 -6.77 14.29 4.16
CA LYS A 110 -5.48 13.98 4.75
C LYS A 110 -5.64 12.81 5.71
N ARG A 111 -4.68 11.89 5.71
CA ARG A 111 -4.62 10.80 6.68
C ARG A 111 -4.07 11.34 8.01
N ASP A 112 -4.63 10.87 9.12
CA ASP A 112 -4.19 11.30 10.47
C ASP A 112 -2.77 10.80 10.79
N THR A 113 -2.47 9.57 10.37
CA THR A 113 -1.16 8.93 10.57
C THR A 113 -0.63 8.38 9.25
N PRO A 114 -0.20 9.27 8.32
CA PRO A 114 0.18 8.86 6.97
C PRO A 114 1.38 7.93 6.93
N GLU A 115 2.28 7.99 7.93
CA GLU A 115 3.48 7.15 8.00
C GLU A 115 3.18 5.69 8.40
N VAL A 116 1.93 5.39 8.76
CA VAL A 116 1.53 4.07 9.26
C VAL A 116 0.56 3.40 8.30
N LYS A 117 0.82 2.14 7.96
CA LYS A 117 -0.04 1.35 7.08
C LYS A 117 -1.09 0.57 7.88
N THR A 118 -2.04 1.31 8.46
CA THR A 118 -3.09 0.76 9.32
C THR A 118 -4.31 0.28 8.55
N THR A 119 -5.11 -0.57 9.18
CA THR A 119 -6.44 -0.98 8.72
C THR A 119 -7.47 0.14 8.78
N ASN A 120 -7.20 1.21 9.52
CA ASN A 120 -7.98 2.44 9.48
C ASN A 120 -7.79 3.14 8.11
N TYR A 121 -8.56 2.68 7.14
CA TYR A 121 -8.45 3.07 5.73
C TYR A 121 -9.61 3.95 5.26
N HIS A 122 -10.49 4.37 6.13
CA HIS A 122 -11.74 5.03 5.76
C HIS A 122 -11.54 6.34 4.97
N VAL A 123 -10.55 7.16 5.30
CA VAL A 123 -10.22 8.40 4.56
C VAL A 123 -9.87 8.07 3.11
N CYS A 124 -8.95 7.13 2.91
CA CYS A 124 -8.53 6.70 1.57
C CYS A 124 -9.67 6.02 0.82
N LEU A 125 -10.48 5.19 1.49
CA LEU A 125 -11.62 4.50 0.87
C LEU A 125 -12.71 5.51 0.45
N SER A 126 -13.03 6.48 1.30
CA SER A 126 -13.98 7.54 0.96
C SER A 126 -13.50 8.36 -0.25
N ALA A 127 -12.23 8.74 -0.28
CA ALA A 127 -11.65 9.44 -1.42
C ALA A 127 -11.69 8.60 -2.70
N LEU A 128 -11.32 7.30 -2.60
CA LEU A 128 -11.37 6.37 -3.72
C LEU A 128 -12.79 6.20 -4.28
N ASN A 129 -13.79 6.07 -3.41
CA ASN A 129 -15.19 5.95 -3.83
C ASN A 129 -15.64 7.19 -4.62
N LYS A 130 -15.29 8.39 -4.17
CA LYS A 130 -15.56 9.64 -4.92
C LYS A 130 -14.90 9.61 -6.31
N ALA A 131 -13.66 9.12 -6.39
CA ALA A 131 -12.95 8.99 -7.66
C ALA A 131 -13.65 7.98 -8.59
N ILE A 132 -14.08 6.83 -8.08
CA ILE A 132 -14.83 5.82 -8.84
C ILE A 132 -16.14 6.38 -9.35
N GLU A 133 -16.91 7.08 -8.52
CA GLU A 133 -18.15 7.76 -8.91
C GLU A 133 -17.93 8.79 -10.03
N ALA A 134 -16.73 9.41 -10.04
CA ALA A 134 -16.30 10.34 -11.10
C ALA A 134 -15.61 9.65 -12.28
N ASN A 135 -15.70 8.31 -12.43
CA ASN A 135 -15.05 7.52 -13.47
C ASN A 135 -13.52 7.71 -13.50
N SER A 136 -12.90 7.95 -12.34
CA SER A 136 -11.45 8.06 -12.18
C SER A 136 -10.85 6.79 -11.58
N PHE A 137 -9.60 6.49 -11.92
CA PHE A 137 -8.89 5.28 -11.48
C PHE A 137 -8.47 5.33 -10.00
N ASP A 138 -8.09 6.50 -9.53
CA ASP A 138 -7.64 6.72 -8.15
C ASP A 138 -7.99 8.14 -7.70
N ALA A 139 -8.03 8.34 -6.39
CA ALA A 139 -8.06 9.67 -5.79
C ALA A 139 -6.64 10.14 -5.48
N ILE A 140 -6.38 11.41 -5.71
CA ILE A 140 -5.17 12.11 -5.28
C ILE A 140 -5.55 12.97 -4.07
N LEU A 141 -4.97 12.69 -2.91
CA LEU A 141 -5.24 13.39 -1.67
C LEU A 141 -4.49 14.73 -1.65
N CYS A 142 -5.18 15.80 -1.34
CA CYS A 142 -4.60 17.15 -1.23
C CYS A 142 -5.16 17.89 0.00
N ASP A 143 -4.50 19.00 0.38
CA ASP A 143 -5.03 19.93 1.37
C ASP A 143 -5.93 21.00 0.71
N LYS A 144 -6.38 21.97 1.52
CA LYS A 144 -7.23 23.08 1.09
C LYS A 144 -6.54 24.03 0.10
N GLU A 145 -5.24 24.13 0.22
CA GLU A 145 -4.38 24.93 -0.65
C GLU A 145 -4.09 24.21 -1.98
N GLY A 146 -4.49 22.94 -2.11
CA GLY A 146 -4.27 22.11 -3.29
C GLY A 146 -2.93 21.38 -3.29
N ASN A 147 -2.14 21.44 -2.20
CA ASN A 147 -0.88 20.71 -2.11
C ASN A 147 -1.15 19.21 -2.08
N ILE A 148 -0.51 18.48 -2.99
CA ILE A 148 -0.69 17.04 -3.16
C ILE A 148 0.14 16.25 -2.14
N TYR A 149 -0.48 15.22 -1.55
CA TYR A 149 0.16 14.26 -0.66
C TYR A 149 0.48 12.95 -1.38
N GLU A 150 -0.50 12.12 -1.56
CA GLU A 150 -0.38 10.77 -2.12
C GLU A 150 -1.68 10.35 -2.80
N GLY A 151 -1.68 9.25 -3.52
CA GLY A 151 -2.92 8.62 -3.98
C GLY A 151 -3.61 7.85 -2.86
N SER A 152 -4.89 7.49 -3.04
CA SER A 152 -5.63 6.72 -2.02
C SER A 152 -4.96 5.37 -1.71
N LYS A 153 -4.19 4.83 -2.63
CA LYS A 153 -3.47 3.54 -2.52
C LYS A 153 -2.04 3.58 -3.09
N SER A 154 -1.51 4.76 -3.40
CA SER A 154 -0.23 4.95 -4.10
C SER A 154 0.53 6.16 -3.60
N ASN A 155 1.85 6.18 -3.77
CA ASN A 155 2.63 7.41 -3.68
C ASN A 155 2.71 8.08 -5.05
N ILE A 156 2.99 9.38 -5.08
CA ILE A 156 3.06 10.18 -6.30
C ILE A 156 4.50 10.60 -6.56
N PHE A 157 4.89 10.47 -7.81
CA PHE A 157 6.06 11.08 -8.40
C PHE A 157 5.62 11.98 -9.55
N TRP A 158 6.31 13.11 -9.73
CA TRP A 158 6.11 13.98 -10.87
C TRP A 158 7.44 14.43 -11.45
N VAL A 159 7.40 14.83 -12.70
CA VAL A 159 8.57 15.41 -13.38
C VAL A 159 8.30 16.89 -13.62
N LYS A 160 9.20 17.74 -13.13
CA LYS A 160 9.19 19.18 -13.36
C LYS A 160 10.60 19.62 -13.74
N GLU A 161 10.73 20.32 -14.86
CA GLU A 161 12.01 20.82 -15.36
C GLU A 161 13.07 19.70 -15.47
N GLY A 162 12.67 18.52 -15.92
CA GLY A 162 13.54 17.35 -16.06
C GLY A 162 13.93 16.66 -14.74
N ARG A 163 13.38 17.07 -13.60
CA ARG A 163 13.67 16.50 -12.28
C ARG A 163 12.53 15.60 -11.82
N LEU A 164 12.88 14.38 -11.43
CA LEU A 164 11.94 13.48 -10.78
C LEU A 164 11.76 13.90 -9.32
N THR A 165 10.54 14.18 -8.92
CA THR A 165 10.23 14.71 -7.59
C THR A 165 9.15 13.87 -6.91
N THR A 166 9.19 13.79 -5.59
CA THR A 166 8.14 13.17 -4.76
C THR A 166 7.99 13.95 -3.46
N ARG A 167 6.85 13.79 -2.79
CA ARG A 167 6.67 14.41 -1.47
C ARG A 167 7.50 13.68 -0.41
N GLU A 168 8.17 14.45 0.47
CA GLU A 168 9.04 13.91 1.52
C GLU A 168 8.26 13.39 2.72
N LYS A 169 7.34 14.20 3.25
CA LYS A 169 6.65 14.03 4.53
C LYS A 169 5.14 13.94 4.35
N ASP A 170 4.45 13.52 5.39
CA ASP A 170 2.99 13.40 5.42
C ASP A 170 2.43 12.42 4.37
N VAL A 171 3.19 11.39 4.02
CA VAL A 171 2.80 10.32 3.08
C VAL A 171 3.26 8.97 3.59
N LEU A 172 2.66 7.90 3.11
CA LEU A 172 3.11 6.56 3.44
C LEU A 172 4.55 6.33 2.93
N PRO A 173 5.47 5.80 3.76
CA PRO A 173 6.78 5.34 3.29
C PRO A 173 6.63 4.05 2.46
N GLY A 174 6.17 4.22 1.21
CA GLY A 174 5.88 3.12 0.30
C GLY A 174 7.14 2.33 -0.05
N THR A 175 7.05 1.00 -0.10
CA THR A 175 8.19 0.12 -0.46
C THR A 175 8.68 0.39 -1.89
N THR A 176 7.77 0.53 -2.85
CA THR A 176 8.12 0.92 -4.22
C THR A 176 8.73 2.32 -4.27
N ARG A 177 8.14 3.29 -3.53
CA ARG A 177 8.70 4.66 -3.44
C ARG A 177 10.13 4.63 -2.92
N ARG A 178 10.39 3.93 -1.83
CA ARG A 178 11.73 3.75 -1.25
C ARG A 178 12.70 3.16 -2.27
N THR A 179 12.30 2.09 -2.97
CA THR A 179 13.13 1.45 -3.99
C THR A 179 13.47 2.39 -5.14
N ILE A 180 12.52 3.22 -5.60
CA ILE A 180 12.77 4.22 -6.64
C ILE A 180 13.80 5.25 -6.14
N ILE A 181 13.63 5.77 -4.93
CA ILE A 181 14.56 6.77 -4.35
C ILE A 181 15.96 6.20 -4.23
N GLU A 182 16.11 4.95 -3.76
CA GLU A 182 17.41 4.32 -3.48
C GLU A 182 18.12 3.80 -4.74
N LYS A 183 17.36 3.32 -5.75
CA LYS A 183 17.90 2.57 -6.88
C LYS A 183 17.73 3.25 -8.25
N SER A 184 17.06 4.39 -8.31
CA SER A 184 16.92 5.14 -9.55
C SER A 184 18.26 5.64 -10.05
N GLN A 185 18.50 5.56 -11.36
CA GLN A 185 19.63 6.23 -12.00
C GLN A 185 19.42 7.75 -12.14
N ILE A 186 18.18 8.21 -11.92
CA ILE A 186 17.81 9.62 -11.94
C ILE A 186 17.73 10.10 -10.50
N SER A 187 18.35 11.25 -10.22
CA SER A 187 18.25 11.88 -8.90
C SER A 187 16.79 12.21 -8.57
N VAL A 188 16.34 11.73 -7.41
CA VAL A 188 15.00 12.02 -6.91
C VAL A 188 15.08 13.21 -5.96
N HIS A 189 14.26 14.20 -6.22
CA HIS A 189 14.14 15.41 -5.40
C HIS A 189 12.89 15.34 -4.50
N TYR A 190 12.89 16.13 -3.45
CA TYR A 190 11.72 16.30 -2.60
C TYR A 190 11.08 17.66 -2.85
N GLY A 191 9.74 17.70 -2.87
CA GLY A 191 9.00 18.93 -3.13
C GLY A 191 7.52 18.82 -2.80
N ILE A 192 6.82 19.91 -3.06
CA ILE A 192 5.36 20.02 -2.93
C ILE A 192 4.82 20.30 -4.34
N LEU A 193 3.79 19.58 -4.76
CA LEU A 193 3.07 19.75 -6.01
C LEU A 193 1.75 20.45 -5.76
#